data_f8c001de82f361822de6a34230d2163c
#
_entry.id   f8c001de82f361822de6a34230d2163c
#
_cell.length_a   1.000
_cell.length_b   1.000
_cell.length_c   1.000
_cell.angle_alpha   90.00
_cell.angle_beta   90.00
_cell.angle_gamma   90.00
#
_symmetry.space_group_name_H-M   'P 1'
#
loop_
_entity.id
_entity.type
_entity.pdbx_description
1 polymer ?
#
loop_
_entity_poly.entity_id
_entity_poly.type
_entity_poly.pdbx_seq_one_letter_code
_entity_poly.pdbx_strand_id
1 'polypeptide(L)'
;MLKYSKFVALALFSALATSTAYAAESKSAASVNGVAIPQVRLEMRIKAAMTQGQPDTPELRSAVLDELINIEVLAQAASKKGLNKQADVVQQIDHSKQTILASAFVQDYVKNHPFSDVELKQEYDKINKQRGNKEYKVAHILLKTEAEAITVAEQLKNSKFEDVAMDKSQDPGSSVKGGDLGWAVPSNFVKPFSDAMVALTKGQVSAPVQSQFGWHIIKLEDTRDMKTPSFDEVKGNLAQHMQQKLVQKAISEQRAKAKIK
;
A
#
# COMPACT_ATOMS: atom_id res chain seq x y z
N MET A 1 72.98 47.72 -38.51
CA MET A 1 72.04 47.84 -37.31
C MET A 1 71.35 46.51 -37.14
N LEU A 2 71.81 45.69 -36.21
CA LEU A 2 71.24 44.36 -35.94
C LEU A 2 70.14 44.51 -34.93
N LYS A 3 68.93 44.00 -35.25
CA LYS A 3 67.83 43.86 -34.26
C LYS A 3 67.75 42.41 -33.83
N TYR A 4 68.09 42.13 -32.60
CA TYR A 4 67.92 40.84 -31.96
C TYR A 4 66.44 40.57 -31.70
N SER A 5 65.89 39.49 -32.30
CA SER A 5 64.58 38.94 -31.97
C SER A 5 64.76 37.94 -30.81
N LYS A 6 64.11 38.23 -29.68
CA LYS A 6 64.07 37.33 -28.50
C LYS A 6 62.99 36.25 -28.73
N PHE A 7 63.42 35.00 -28.92
CA PHE A 7 62.52 33.86 -28.83
C PHE A 7 62.19 33.58 -27.37
N VAL A 8 60.91 33.78 -26.99
CA VAL A 8 60.37 33.33 -25.72
C VAL A 8 59.86 31.92 -25.92
N ALA A 9 60.58 30.91 -25.38
CA ALA A 9 60.15 29.56 -25.33
C ALA A 9 59.03 29.37 -24.27
N LEU A 10 57.81 29.15 -24.72
CA LEU A 10 56.68 28.85 -23.84
C LEU A 10 56.73 27.36 -23.49
N ALA A 11 57.20 27.06 -22.29
CA ALA A 11 57.15 25.71 -21.72
C ALA A 11 55.73 25.37 -21.35
N LEU A 12 55.08 24.52 -22.15
CA LEU A 12 53.81 23.90 -21.78
C LEU A 12 54.02 22.86 -20.67
N PHE A 13 53.73 23.24 -19.45
CA PHE A 13 53.60 22.32 -18.32
C PHE A 13 52.26 21.60 -18.48
N SER A 14 52.26 20.39 -19.01
CA SER A 14 51.13 19.48 -18.95
C SER A 14 51.01 18.98 -17.51
N ALA A 15 50.20 19.64 -16.73
CA ALA A 15 49.72 19.12 -15.44
C ALA A 15 48.81 17.94 -15.72
N LEU A 16 49.34 16.69 -15.64
CA LEU A 16 48.52 15.51 -15.46
C LEU A 16 47.80 15.65 -14.13
N ALA A 17 46.55 16.11 -14.19
CA ALA A 17 45.61 16.01 -13.06
C ALA A 17 45.30 14.50 -12.89
N THR A 18 46.09 13.83 -12.05
CA THR A 18 45.69 12.54 -11.49
C THR A 18 44.48 12.81 -10.61
N SER A 19 43.28 12.61 -11.16
CA SER A 19 42.08 12.48 -10.38
C SER A 19 42.23 11.23 -9.50
N THR A 20 42.80 11.40 -8.31
CA THR A 20 42.70 10.43 -7.25
C THR A 20 41.21 10.40 -6.86
N ALA A 21 40.45 9.49 -7.49
CA ALA A 21 39.17 9.08 -6.96
C ALA A 21 39.41 8.68 -5.49
N TYR A 22 38.85 9.41 -4.57
CA TYR A 22 38.71 9.00 -3.19
C TYR A 22 37.75 7.79 -3.17
N ALA A 23 38.29 6.62 -3.56
CA ALA A 23 37.78 5.35 -3.15
C ALA A 23 38.07 5.30 -1.65
N ALA A 24 37.08 5.64 -0.81
CA ALA A 24 37.12 5.25 0.59
C ALA A 24 37.49 3.76 0.58
N GLU A 25 38.61 3.40 1.22
CA GLU A 25 39.03 2.00 1.38
C GLU A 25 37.93 1.26 2.13
N SER A 26 36.92 0.80 1.40
CA SER A 26 35.95 -0.14 1.93
C SER A 26 36.72 -1.44 2.13
N LYS A 27 36.90 -1.83 3.42
CA LYS A 27 37.53 -3.11 3.76
C LYS A 27 36.96 -4.19 2.84
N SER A 28 37.83 -4.93 2.17
CA SER A 28 37.44 -6.04 1.31
C SER A 28 37.28 -7.30 2.17
N ALA A 29 36.18 -8.03 2.00
CA ALA A 29 36.00 -9.34 2.61
C ALA A 29 36.82 -10.42 1.90
N ALA A 30 36.95 -10.30 0.56
CA ALA A 30 37.74 -11.18 -0.28
C ALA A 30 38.04 -10.50 -1.64
N SER A 31 38.85 -11.13 -2.52
CA SER A 31 38.97 -10.74 -3.92
C SER A 31 38.97 -11.95 -4.83
N VAL A 32 38.43 -11.80 -6.05
CA VAL A 32 38.36 -12.83 -7.07
C VAL A 32 38.96 -12.26 -8.36
N ASN A 33 40.10 -12.79 -8.81
CA ASN A 33 40.83 -12.30 -10.00
C ASN A 33 41.10 -10.77 -9.97
N GLY A 34 41.42 -10.24 -8.78
CA GLY A 34 41.65 -8.81 -8.57
C GLY A 34 40.38 -7.94 -8.36
N VAL A 35 39.19 -8.49 -8.48
CA VAL A 35 37.92 -7.80 -8.16
C VAL A 35 37.61 -8.00 -6.70
N ALA A 36 37.51 -6.89 -5.95
CA ALA A 36 37.23 -6.91 -4.53
C ALA A 36 35.74 -7.22 -4.25
N ILE A 37 35.48 -8.09 -3.27
CA ILE A 37 34.16 -8.29 -2.64
C ILE A 37 34.11 -7.37 -1.42
N PRO A 38 33.33 -6.28 -1.43
CA PRO A 38 33.29 -5.35 -0.31
C PRO A 38 32.76 -5.98 0.97
N GLN A 39 33.35 -5.67 2.11
CA GLN A 39 32.89 -6.13 3.43
C GLN A 39 31.41 -5.79 3.68
N VAL A 40 30.94 -4.62 3.21
CA VAL A 40 29.55 -4.21 3.35
C VAL A 40 28.59 -5.21 2.68
N ARG A 41 28.98 -5.84 1.57
CA ARG A 41 28.16 -6.87 0.90
C ARG A 41 28.01 -8.11 1.77
N LEU A 42 29.10 -8.55 2.42
CA LEU A 42 29.08 -9.65 3.37
C LEU A 42 28.16 -9.35 4.56
N GLU A 43 28.33 -8.18 5.19
CA GLU A 43 27.50 -7.77 6.33
C GLU A 43 26.01 -7.66 5.98
N MET A 44 25.68 -7.15 4.80
CA MET A 44 24.28 -7.09 4.33
C MET A 44 23.65 -8.49 4.18
N ARG A 45 24.40 -9.47 3.68
CA ARG A 45 23.93 -10.86 3.52
C ARG A 45 23.76 -11.54 4.87
N ILE A 46 24.73 -11.36 5.79
CA ILE A 46 24.64 -11.86 7.16
C ILE A 46 23.41 -11.27 7.87
N LYS A 47 23.22 -9.95 7.79
CA LYS A 47 22.04 -9.28 8.37
C LYS A 47 20.73 -9.84 7.81
N ALA A 48 20.67 -10.12 6.51
CA ALA A 48 19.49 -10.75 5.90
C ALA A 48 19.24 -12.17 6.44
N ALA A 49 20.28 -12.97 6.65
CA ALA A 49 20.19 -14.29 7.25
C ALA A 49 19.71 -14.20 8.73
N MET A 50 20.22 -13.24 9.50
CA MET A 50 19.79 -12.99 10.87
C MET A 50 18.30 -12.62 10.98
N THR A 51 17.77 -11.86 10.02
CA THR A 51 16.32 -11.55 9.97
C THR A 51 15.44 -12.77 9.70
N GLN A 52 16.05 -13.85 9.18
CA GLN A 52 15.41 -15.16 8.98
C GLN A 52 15.65 -16.14 10.15
N GLY A 53 16.17 -15.64 11.26
CA GLY A 53 16.38 -16.43 12.47
C GLY A 53 17.71 -17.17 12.55
N GLN A 54 18.66 -16.95 11.61
CA GLN A 54 19.99 -17.57 11.69
C GLN A 54 20.89 -16.74 12.62
N PRO A 55 21.60 -17.35 13.57
CA PRO A 55 22.53 -16.64 14.45
C PRO A 55 23.79 -16.23 13.66
N ASP A 56 24.36 -15.09 14.02
CA ASP A 56 25.65 -14.65 13.47
C ASP A 56 26.80 -15.48 14.07
N THR A 57 27.25 -16.46 13.32
CA THR A 57 28.33 -17.36 13.73
C THR A 57 29.50 -17.31 12.72
N PRO A 58 30.72 -17.71 13.11
CA PRO A 58 31.83 -17.83 12.18
C PRO A 58 31.53 -18.74 10.98
N GLU A 59 30.78 -19.81 11.20
CA GLU A 59 30.38 -20.76 10.15
C GLU A 59 29.42 -20.10 9.14
N LEU A 60 28.41 -19.34 9.62
CA LEU A 60 27.51 -18.55 8.76
C LEU A 60 28.33 -17.55 7.95
N ARG A 61 29.25 -16.81 8.58
CA ARG A 61 30.09 -15.82 7.91
C ARG A 61 30.95 -16.45 6.82
N SER A 62 31.55 -17.61 7.09
CA SER A 62 32.33 -18.36 6.10
C SER A 62 31.46 -18.81 4.92
N ALA A 63 30.31 -19.43 5.21
CA ALA A 63 29.38 -19.92 4.17
C ALA A 63 28.87 -18.78 3.29
N VAL A 64 28.52 -17.63 3.86
CA VAL A 64 28.08 -16.44 3.10
C VAL A 64 29.21 -15.86 2.26
N LEU A 65 30.45 -15.84 2.79
CA LEU A 65 31.60 -15.38 2.02
C LEU A 65 31.89 -16.31 0.83
N ASP A 66 31.84 -17.62 1.02
CA ASP A 66 32.00 -18.60 -0.04
C ASP A 66 30.93 -18.48 -1.13
N GLU A 67 29.66 -18.23 -0.73
CA GLU A 67 28.58 -17.93 -1.67
C GLU A 67 28.91 -16.68 -2.51
N LEU A 68 29.36 -15.59 -1.87
CA LEU A 68 29.73 -14.36 -2.57
C LEU A 68 30.89 -14.55 -3.54
N ILE A 69 31.91 -15.36 -3.17
CA ILE A 69 33.02 -15.72 -4.04
C ILE A 69 32.50 -16.50 -5.25
N ASN A 70 31.64 -17.50 -5.04
CA ASN A 70 31.08 -18.31 -6.13
C ASN A 70 30.25 -17.43 -7.10
N ILE A 71 29.44 -16.52 -6.59
CA ILE A 71 28.67 -15.55 -7.39
C ILE A 71 29.64 -14.72 -8.25
N GLU A 72 30.70 -14.19 -7.66
CA GLU A 72 31.71 -13.37 -8.40
C GLU A 72 32.42 -14.15 -9.49
N VAL A 73 32.85 -15.38 -9.20
CA VAL A 73 33.48 -16.29 -10.18
C VAL A 73 32.55 -16.53 -11.37
N LEU A 74 31.28 -16.86 -11.10
CA LEU A 74 30.31 -17.12 -12.16
C LEU A 74 29.95 -15.86 -12.94
N ALA A 75 29.85 -14.72 -12.30
CA ALA A 75 29.57 -13.43 -12.95
C ALA A 75 30.70 -13.02 -13.91
N GLN A 76 31.95 -13.22 -13.50
CA GLN A 76 33.13 -12.99 -14.39
C GLN A 76 33.13 -13.96 -15.55
N ALA A 77 32.81 -15.23 -15.34
CA ALA A 77 32.70 -16.22 -16.40
C ALA A 77 31.58 -15.88 -17.40
N ALA A 78 30.44 -15.47 -16.90
CA ALA A 78 29.31 -15.01 -17.71
C ALA A 78 29.69 -13.78 -18.55
N SER A 79 30.38 -12.82 -17.96
CA SER A 79 30.83 -11.60 -18.64
C SER A 79 31.87 -11.93 -19.75
N LYS A 80 32.79 -12.85 -19.48
CA LYS A 80 33.74 -13.33 -20.51
C LYS A 80 33.05 -14.00 -21.70
N LYS A 81 31.90 -14.67 -21.47
CA LYS A 81 31.08 -15.26 -22.54
C LYS A 81 30.13 -14.24 -23.20
N GLY A 82 30.12 -12.98 -22.78
CA GLY A 82 29.24 -11.95 -23.32
C GLY A 82 27.78 -12.06 -22.89
N LEU A 83 27.44 -12.89 -21.88
CA LEU A 83 26.08 -13.09 -21.43
C LEU A 83 25.46 -11.78 -20.84
N ASN A 84 26.30 -10.94 -20.24
CA ASN A 84 25.89 -9.61 -19.72
C ASN A 84 25.50 -8.62 -20.84
N LYS A 85 25.63 -8.97 -22.12
CA LYS A 85 25.23 -8.17 -23.29
C LYS A 85 23.98 -8.75 -23.97
N GLN A 86 23.49 -9.90 -23.54
CA GLN A 86 22.29 -10.50 -24.08
C GLN A 86 21.07 -9.63 -23.70
N ALA A 87 20.15 -9.44 -24.63
CA ALA A 87 19.04 -8.50 -24.46
C ALA A 87 18.14 -8.80 -23.24
N ASP A 88 17.88 -10.09 -23.01
CA ASP A 88 17.11 -10.57 -21.88
C ASP A 88 17.81 -10.31 -20.53
N VAL A 89 19.11 -10.54 -20.45
CA VAL A 89 19.92 -10.29 -19.25
C VAL A 89 19.99 -8.79 -18.96
N VAL A 90 20.20 -7.97 -19.98
CA VAL A 90 20.20 -6.50 -19.84
C VAL A 90 18.84 -6.01 -19.33
N GLN A 91 17.73 -6.49 -19.91
CA GLN A 91 16.39 -6.13 -19.46
C GLN A 91 16.12 -6.54 -18.00
N GLN A 92 16.57 -7.71 -17.56
CA GLN A 92 16.45 -8.16 -16.18
C GLN A 92 17.24 -7.27 -15.21
N ILE A 93 18.47 -6.90 -15.60
CA ILE A 93 19.30 -5.98 -14.78
C ILE A 93 18.63 -4.62 -14.66
N ASP A 94 18.15 -4.05 -15.76
CA ASP A 94 17.49 -2.74 -15.78
C ASP A 94 16.19 -2.76 -14.97
N HIS A 95 15.37 -3.80 -15.10
CA HIS A 95 14.16 -3.98 -14.29
C HIS A 95 14.50 -4.08 -12.81
N SER A 96 15.49 -4.87 -12.44
CA SER A 96 15.94 -5.02 -11.05
C SER A 96 16.42 -3.69 -10.48
N LYS A 97 17.22 -2.94 -11.25
CA LYS A 97 17.67 -1.60 -10.87
C LYS A 97 16.50 -0.63 -10.64
N GLN A 98 15.52 -0.60 -11.54
CA GLN A 98 14.33 0.25 -11.40
C GLN A 98 13.53 -0.11 -10.16
N THR A 99 13.32 -1.39 -9.88
CA THR A 99 12.61 -1.88 -8.70
C THR A 99 13.32 -1.49 -7.41
N ILE A 100 14.66 -1.64 -7.37
CA ILE A 100 15.45 -1.23 -6.20
C ILE A 100 15.34 0.27 -5.95
N LEU A 101 15.47 1.09 -7.02
CA LEU A 101 15.35 2.55 -6.91
C LEU A 101 13.95 2.98 -6.46
N ALA A 102 12.90 2.37 -7.00
CA ALA A 102 11.52 2.63 -6.59
C ALA A 102 11.29 2.27 -5.11
N SER A 103 11.79 1.11 -4.67
CA SER A 103 11.73 0.71 -3.26
C SER A 103 12.50 1.65 -2.35
N ALA A 104 13.70 2.08 -2.76
CA ALA A 104 14.52 3.02 -1.99
C ALA A 104 13.80 4.39 -1.85
N PHE A 105 13.18 4.88 -2.93
CA PHE A 105 12.39 6.11 -2.89
C PHE A 105 11.22 6.01 -1.90
N VAL A 106 10.47 4.90 -1.95
CA VAL A 106 9.33 4.68 -1.04
C VAL A 106 9.80 4.61 0.42
N GLN A 107 10.89 3.88 0.69
CA GLN A 107 11.45 3.79 2.05
C GLN A 107 11.91 5.13 2.58
N ASP A 108 12.61 5.91 1.75
CA ASP A 108 13.05 7.26 2.11
C ASP A 108 11.87 8.19 2.36
N TYR A 109 10.85 8.16 1.50
CA TYR A 109 9.65 8.96 1.65
C TYR A 109 8.92 8.64 2.96
N VAL A 110 8.70 7.37 3.26
CA VAL A 110 8.07 6.92 4.52
C VAL A 110 8.89 7.32 5.74
N LYS A 111 10.20 7.14 5.69
CA LYS A 111 11.12 7.50 6.78
C LYS A 111 11.08 9.00 7.09
N ASN A 112 10.96 9.84 6.07
CA ASN A 112 10.95 11.29 6.20
C ASN A 112 9.55 11.87 6.51
N HIS A 113 8.51 11.02 6.55
CA HIS A 113 7.14 11.39 6.88
C HIS A 113 6.57 10.46 7.97
N PRO A 114 7.17 10.41 9.16
CA PRO A 114 6.66 9.59 10.25
C PRO A 114 5.33 10.17 10.76
N PHE A 115 4.42 9.31 11.16
CA PHE A 115 3.19 9.72 11.83
C PHE A 115 3.43 9.90 13.33
N SER A 116 2.98 11.03 13.85
CA SER A 116 2.92 11.27 15.30
C SER A 116 1.72 10.52 15.92
N ASP A 117 1.78 10.27 17.23
CA ASP A 117 0.66 9.70 17.97
C ASP A 117 -0.60 10.58 17.89
N VAL A 118 -0.43 11.89 17.76
CA VAL A 118 -1.54 12.84 17.56
C VAL A 118 -2.24 12.59 16.23
N GLU A 119 -1.52 12.42 15.14
CA GLU A 119 -2.09 12.14 13.82
C GLU A 119 -2.79 10.78 13.77
N LEU A 120 -2.18 9.76 14.39
CA LEU A 120 -2.79 8.45 14.53
C LEU A 120 -4.10 8.53 15.33
N LYS A 121 -4.12 9.30 16.42
CA LYS A 121 -5.32 9.49 17.23
C LYS A 121 -6.42 10.24 16.46
N GLN A 122 -6.06 11.26 15.70
CA GLN A 122 -7.00 12.00 14.85
C GLN A 122 -7.65 11.09 13.79
N GLU A 123 -6.88 10.24 13.12
CA GLU A 123 -7.43 9.30 12.13
C GLU A 123 -8.30 8.23 12.82
N TYR A 124 -7.92 7.73 14.01
CA TYR A 124 -8.76 6.85 14.82
C TYR A 124 -10.11 7.48 15.16
N ASP A 125 -10.09 8.71 15.66
CA ASP A 125 -11.32 9.43 16.03
C ASP A 125 -12.19 9.72 14.80
N LYS A 126 -11.59 10.04 13.68
CA LYS A 126 -12.28 10.23 12.40
C LYS A 126 -12.95 8.94 11.91
N ILE A 127 -12.24 7.83 11.94
CA ILE A 127 -12.79 6.51 11.55
C ILE A 127 -13.96 6.14 12.45
N ASN A 128 -13.82 6.31 13.77
CA ASN A 128 -14.88 6.01 14.72
C ASN A 128 -16.09 6.92 14.56
N LYS A 129 -15.87 8.21 14.28
CA LYS A 129 -16.96 9.15 13.99
C LYS A 129 -17.73 8.76 12.72
N GLN A 130 -17.04 8.32 11.69
CA GLN A 130 -17.67 7.87 10.44
C GLN A 130 -18.41 6.54 10.61
N ARG A 131 -17.86 5.64 11.41
CA ARG A 131 -18.44 4.33 11.70
C ARG A 131 -19.68 4.42 12.58
N GLY A 132 -19.71 5.40 13.48
CA GLY A 132 -20.72 5.51 14.52
C GLY A 132 -20.44 4.57 15.70
N ASN A 133 -21.31 4.61 16.70
CA ASN A 133 -21.21 3.82 17.93
C ASN A 133 -22.26 2.72 18.05
N LYS A 134 -23.07 2.52 17.01
CA LYS A 134 -24.16 1.54 17.00
C LYS A 134 -24.14 0.67 15.76
N GLU A 135 -24.52 -0.56 15.94
CA GLU A 135 -24.91 -1.46 14.86
C GLU A 135 -26.44 -1.57 14.83
N TYR A 136 -26.96 -1.69 13.63
CA TYR A 136 -28.38 -1.78 13.33
C TYR A 136 -28.67 -3.12 12.69
N LYS A 137 -29.62 -3.87 13.21
CA LYS A 137 -30.13 -5.06 12.56
C LYS A 137 -31.29 -4.65 11.67
N VAL A 138 -31.13 -4.78 10.37
CA VAL A 138 -32.06 -4.23 9.39
C VAL A 138 -32.45 -5.26 8.35
N ALA A 139 -33.68 -5.11 7.87
CA ALA A 139 -34.18 -5.76 6.67
C ALA A 139 -34.63 -4.70 5.67
N HIS A 140 -34.60 -5.03 4.36
CA HIS A 140 -35.11 -4.13 3.34
C HIS A 140 -35.84 -4.85 2.20
N ILE A 141 -36.66 -4.07 1.49
CA ILE A 141 -37.30 -4.43 0.24
C ILE A 141 -36.81 -3.46 -0.82
N LEU A 142 -36.18 -3.94 -1.89
CA LEU A 142 -35.73 -3.12 -3.03
C LEU A 142 -36.76 -3.22 -4.14
N LEU A 143 -37.16 -2.07 -4.70
CA LEU A 143 -38.19 -1.96 -5.75
C LEU A 143 -37.68 -1.03 -6.85
N LYS A 144 -38.20 -1.18 -8.08
CA LYS A 144 -37.75 -0.37 -9.23
C LYS A 144 -38.33 1.02 -9.23
N THR A 145 -39.58 1.17 -8.85
CA THR A 145 -40.33 2.42 -8.98
C THR A 145 -40.90 2.89 -7.65
N GLU A 146 -41.15 4.19 -7.55
CA GLU A 146 -41.81 4.79 -6.39
C GLU A 146 -43.23 4.25 -6.19
N ALA A 147 -43.97 4.07 -7.28
CA ALA A 147 -45.35 3.55 -7.24
C ALA A 147 -45.41 2.15 -6.65
N GLU A 148 -44.45 1.26 -7.02
CA GLU A 148 -44.32 -0.06 -6.42
C GLU A 148 -44.01 0.06 -4.92
N ALA A 149 -43.12 0.97 -4.53
CA ALA A 149 -42.70 1.14 -3.14
C ALA A 149 -43.86 1.66 -2.26
N ILE A 150 -44.69 2.58 -2.77
CA ILE A 150 -45.88 3.06 -2.11
C ILE A 150 -46.87 1.91 -1.92
N THR A 151 -47.12 1.12 -2.97
CA THR A 151 -48.04 -0.04 -2.92
C THR A 151 -47.56 -1.07 -1.89
N VAL A 152 -46.26 -1.38 -1.87
CA VAL A 152 -45.68 -2.34 -0.92
C VAL A 152 -45.73 -1.76 0.53
N ALA A 153 -45.49 -0.46 0.71
CA ALA A 153 -45.58 0.17 2.03
C ALA A 153 -47.00 0.06 2.59
N GLU A 154 -48.05 0.22 1.77
CA GLU A 154 -49.43 0.01 2.18
C GLU A 154 -49.73 -1.47 2.50
N GLN A 155 -49.21 -2.41 1.68
CA GLN A 155 -49.35 -3.86 1.92
C GLN A 155 -48.76 -4.27 3.27
N LEU A 156 -47.64 -3.68 3.66
CA LEU A 156 -46.92 -3.98 4.92
C LEU A 156 -47.74 -3.60 6.19
N LYS A 157 -48.80 -2.81 6.08
CA LYS A 157 -49.70 -2.54 7.22
C LYS A 157 -50.47 -3.78 7.67
N ASN A 158 -50.66 -4.76 6.78
CA ASN A 158 -51.45 -5.98 7.04
C ASN A 158 -50.69 -7.28 6.68
N SER A 159 -49.44 -7.20 6.35
CA SER A 159 -48.62 -8.36 5.95
C SER A 159 -47.28 -8.38 6.68
N LYS A 160 -46.69 -9.56 6.84
CA LYS A 160 -45.37 -9.68 7.42
C LYS A 160 -44.32 -9.15 6.44
N PHE A 161 -43.36 -8.40 6.96
CA PHE A 161 -42.29 -7.81 6.16
C PHE A 161 -41.52 -8.85 5.38
N GLU A 162 -41.19 -9.96 6.03
CA GLU A 162 -40.39 -11.04 5.49
C GLU A 162 -41.08 -11.70 4.28
N ASP A 163 -42.39 -11.93 4.38
CA ASP A 163 -43.17 -12.57 3.28
C ASP A 163 -43.27 -11.64 2.06
N VAL A 164 -43.46 -10.33 2.30
CA VAL A 164 -43.49 -9.32 1.24
C VAL A 164 -42.12 -9.14 0.61
N ALA A 165 -41.04 -9.20 1.41
CA ALA A 165 -39.68 -9.11 0.91
C ALA A 165 -39.33 -10.30 -0.01
N MET A 166 -39.73 -11.52 0.36
CA MET A 166 -39.51 -12.71 -0.48
C MET A 166 -40.29 -12.65 -1.80
N ASP A 167 -41.48 -12.07 -1.79
CA ASP A 167 -42.34 -11.98 -2.99
C ASP A 167 -41.97 -10.82 -3.91
N LYS A 168 -41.62 -9.65 -3.35
CA LYS A 168 -41.54 -8.39 -4.11
C LYS A 168 -40.12 -7.80 -4.23
N SER A 169 -39.19 -8.16 -3.34
CA SER A 169 -37.87 -7.51 -3.34
C SER A 169 -37.05 -7.92 -4.56
N GLN A 170 -36.44 -6.92 -5.18
CA GLN A 170 -35.50 -7.07 -6.31
C GLN A 170 -34.06 -7.24 -5.86
N ASP A 171 -33.80 -7.27 -4.56
CA ASP A 171 -32.46 -7.56 -4.04
C ASP A 171 -32.20 -9.07 -3.95
N PRO A 172 -31.40 -9.66 -4.85
CA PRO A 172 -31.17 -11.10 -4.84
C PRO A 172 -30.36 -11.56 -3.63
N GLY A 173 -29.67 -10.66 -2.94
CA GLY A 173 -28.83 -10.98 -1.78
C GLY A 173 -29.64 -11.21 -0.51
N SER A 174 -30.77 -10.51 -0.35
CA SER A 174 -31.58 -10.55 0.88
C SER A 174 -33.01 -11.03 0.68
N SER A 175 -33.60 -10.93 -0.53
CA SER A 175 -34.99 -11.32 -0.76
C SER A 175 -35.33 -12.74 -0.27
N VAL A 176 -34.49 -13.71 -0.58
CA VAL A 176 -34.67 -15.12 -0.16
C VAL A 176 -34.58 -15.35 1.35
N LYS A 177 -34.12 -14.33 2.09
CA LYS A 177 -34.01 -14.32 3.55
C LYS A 177 -35.00 -13.33 4.18
N GLY A 178 -36.10 -13.02 3.49
CA GLY A 178 -37.08 -12.05 3.97
C GLY A 178 -36.58 -10.61 4.03
N GLY A 179 -35.56 -10.28 3.24
CA GLY A 179 -34.95 -8.95 3.22
C GLY A 179 -33.87 -8.72 4.27
N ASP A 180 -33.51 -9.72 5.09
CA ASP A 180 -32.55 -9.58 6.20
C ASP A 180 -31.14 -9.26 5.68
N LEU A 181 -30.58 -8.12 6.15
CA LEU A 181 -29.22 -7.67 5.90
C LEU A 181 -28.30 -7.91 7.09
N GLY A 182 -28.84 -8.43 8.20
CA GLY A 182 -28.10 -8.68 9.43
C GLY A 182 -27.72 -7.40 10.19
N TRP A 183 -26.68 -7.52 11.03
CA TRP A 183 -26.11 -6.41 11.77
C TRP A 183 -25.15 -5.62 10.90
N ALA A 184 -25.35 -4.32 10.82
CA ALA A 184 -24.52 -3.44 10.01
C ALA A 184 -24.38 -2.04 10.64
N VAL A 185 -23.32 -1.32 10.25
CA VAL A 185 -23.11 0.09 10.61
C VAL A 185 -23.61 1.00 9.48
N PRO A 186 -23.98 2.27 9.77
CA PRO A 186 -24.49 3.20 8.75
C PRO A 186 -23.58 3.36 7.54
N SER A 187 -22.25 3.30 7.75
CA SER A 187 -21.26 3.44 6.67
C SER A 187 -21.24 2.29 5.65
N ASN A 188 -21.94 1.20 5.90
CA ASN A 188 -22.08 0.09 4.95
C ASN A 188 -23.11 0.37 3.85
N PHE A 189 -23.91 1.41 3.99
CA PHE A 189 -25.01 1.74 3.09
C PHE A 189 -24.81 3.09 2.41
N VAL A 190 -25.47 3.28 1.29
CA VAL A 190 -25.54 4.60 0.64
C VAL A 190 -26.28 5.59 1.53
N LYS A 191 -25.89 6.86 1.43
CA LYS A 191 -26.36 7.90 2.37
C LYS A 191 -27.89 7.97 2.54
N PRO A 192 -28.74 7.95 1.49
CA PRO A 192 -30.19 7.98 1.69
C PRO A 192 -30.72 6.80 2.54
N PHE A 193 -30.18 5.60 2.30
CA PHE A 193 -30.56 4.41 3.07
C PHE A 193 -30.11 4.54 4.54
N SER A 194 -28.84 4.90 4.77
CA SER A 194 -28.31 5.02 6.14
C SER A 194 -29.00 6.11 6.96
N ASP A 195 -29.32 7.25 6.35
CA ASP A 195 -30.03 8.34 7.02
C ASP A 195 -31.46 7.89 7.48
N ALA A 196 -32.15 7.20 6.57
CA ALA A 196 -33.47 6.66 6.89
C ALA A 196 -33.38 5.57 7.98
N MET A 197 -32.45 4.64 7.87
CA MET A 197 -32.22 3.57 8.84
C MET A 197 -31.97 4.11 10.26
N VAL A 198 -31.11 5.12 10.38
CA VAL A 198 -30.72 5.71 11.67
C VAL A 198 -31.90 6.49 12.32
N ALA A 199 -32.83 7.01 11.50
CA ALA A 199 -34.01 7.72 11.97
C ALA A 199 -35.11 6.79 12.50
N LEU A 200 -35.03 5.47 12.19
CA LEU A 200 -36.04 4.51 12.64
C LEU A 200 -35.84 4.11 14.11
N THR A 201 -36.95 3.78 14.75
CA THR A 201 -36.99 3.10 16.05
C THR A 201 -37.18 1.58 15.84
N LYS A 202 -36.78 0.78 16.83
CA LYS A 202 -36.93 -0.68 16.79
C LYS A 202 -38.37 -1.11 16.42
N GLY A 203 -38.47 -1.97 15.42
CA GLY A 203 -39.70 -2.49 14.84
C GLY A 203 -40.33 -1.56 13.79
N GLN A 204 -39.85 -0.36 13.60
CA GLN A 204 -40.42 0.59 12.64
C GLN A 204 -40.00 0.28 11.21
N VAL A 205 -40.92 0.54 10.27
CA VAL A 205 -40.69 0.48 8.80
C VAL A 205 -40.64 1.91 8.26
N SER A 206 -39.72 2.19 7.35
CA SER A 206 -39.57 3.50 6.71
C SER A 206 -40.67 3.79 5.71
N ALA A 207 -40.86 5.06 5.36
CA ALA A 207 -41.43 5.44 4.07
C ALA A 207 -40.49 4.97 2.92
N PRO A 208 -40.97 4.93 1.64
CA PRO A 208 -40.11 4.68 0.49
C PRO A 208 -38.92 5.64 0.44
N VAL A 209 -37.70 5.09 0.29
CA VAL A 209 -36.43 5.83 0.26
C VAL A 209 -35.75 5.60 -1.08
N GLN A 210 -35.49 6.67 -1.83
CA GLN A 210 -34.83 6.59 -3.12
C GLN A 210 -33.30 6.51 -2.96
N SER A 211 -32.67 5.64 -3.76
CA SER A 211 -31.22 5.58 -3.92
C SER A 211 -30.84 5.35 -5.39
N GLN A 212 -29.53 5.27 -5.68
CA GLN A 212 -29.04 4.90 -7.01
C GLN A 212 -29.42 3.47 -7.45
N PHE A 213 -29.83 2.61 -6.53
CA PHE A 213 -30.23 1.22 -6.78
C PHE A 213 -31.73 1.03 -6.99
N GLY A 214 -32.53 2.04 -6.71
CA GLY A 214 -34.00 2.01 -6.75
C GLY A 214 -34.62 2.56 -5.48
N TRP A 215 -35.79 2.05 -5.15
CA TRP A 215 -36.59 2.46 -3.99
C TRP A 215 -36.53 1.40 -2.91
N HIS A 216 -36.22 1.81 -1.69
CA HIS A 216 -36.08 0.93 -0.54
C HIS A 216 -37.22 1.16 0.47
N ILE A 217 -37.73 0.08 1.03
CA ILE A 217 -38.49 0.10 2.29
C ILE A 217 -37.62 -0.61 3.31
N ILE A 218 -37.33 0.08 4.43
CA ILE A 218 -36.36 -0.36 5.42
C ILE A 218 -37.09 -0.66 6.73
N LYS A 219 -36.85 -1.83 7.32
CA LYS A 219 -37.31 -2.18 8.65
C LYS A 219 -36.13 -2.25 9.61
N LEU A 220 -36.20 -1.50 10.70
CA LEU A 220 -35.22 -1.64 11.78
C LEU A 220 -35.70 -2.70 12.76
N GLU A 221 -34.98 -3.81 12.83
CA GLU A 221 -35.31 -4.90 13.75
C GLU A 221 -34.76 -4.68 15.16
N ASP A 222 -33.50 -4.24 15.25
CA ASP A 222 -32.83 -4.01 16.52
C ASP A 222 -31.65 -3.06 16.40
N THR A 223 -31.17 -2.54 17.56
CA THR A 223 -29.93 -1.78 17.65
C THR A 223 -29.10 -2.29 18.81
N ARG A 224 -27.78 -2.24 18.67
CA ARG A 224 -26.86 -2.53 19.77
C ARG A 224 -25.67 -1.57 19.75
N ASP A 225 -25.10 -1.32 20.92
CA ASP A 225 -23.87 -0.56 21.02
C ASP A 225 -22.71 -1.37 20.46
N MET A 226 -21.90 -0.72 19.63
CA MET A 226 -20.73 -1.33 19.03
C MET A 226 -19.56 -1.23 20.00
N LYS A 227 -18.90 -2.37 20.26
CA LYS A 227 -17.61 -2.36 20.96
C LYS A 227 -16.56 -1.79 20.03
N THR A 228 -16.14 -0.56 20.29
CA THR A 228 -15.03 0.06 19.56
C THR A 228 -13.74 -0.35 20.25
N PRO A 229 -12.79 -1.01 19.55
CA PRO A 229 -11.48 -1.32 20.11
C PRO A 229 -10.78 -0.02 20.54
N SER A 230 -10.03 -0.07 21.63
CA SER A 230 -9.26 1.08 22.10
C SER A 230 -8.20 1.52 21.07
N PHE A 231 -7.76 2.77 21.18
CA PHE A 231 -6.70 3.30 20.32
C PHE A 231 -5.43 2.43 20.39
N ASP A 232 -5.04 2.00 21.59
CA ASP A 232 -3.83 1.21 21.78
C ASP A 232 -3.90 -0.17 21.12
N GLU A 233 -5.08 -0.81 21.13
CA GLU A 233 -5.29 -2.10 20.45
C GLU A 233 -5.17 -2.00 18.93
N VAL A 234 -5.54 -0.85 18.33
CA VAL A 234 -5.53 -0.70 16.87
C VAL A 234 -4.39 0.14 16.33
N LYS A 235 -3.60 0.80 17.19
CA LYS A 235 -2.54 1.75 16.82
C LYS A 235 -1.59 1.19 15.77
N GLY A 236 -1.15 -0.06 15.93
CA GLY A 236 -0.22 -0.71 14.97
C GLY A 236 -0.84 -0.89 13.59
N ASN A 237 -2.06 -1.40 13.54
CA ASN A 237 -2.79 -1.59 12.27
C ASN A 237 -3.14 -0.26 11.61
N LEU A 238 -3.48 0.75 12.42
CA LEU A 238 -3.78 2.09 11.94
C LEU A 238 -2.54 2.75 11.33
N ALA A 239 -1.39 2.63 11.98
CA ALA A 239 -0.11 3.13 11.47
C ALA A 239 0.24 2.47 10.12
N GLN A 240 0.06 1.16 10.00
CA GLN A 240 0.23 0.43 8.73
C GLN A 240 -0.70 0.94 7.63
N HIS A 241 -1.98 1.15 7.95
CA HIS A 241 -2.95 1.66 7.00
C HIS A 241 -2.60 3.09 6.54
N MET A 242 -2.23 3.97 7.46
CA MET A 242 -1.79 5.32 7.13
C MET A 242 -0.51 5.31 6.30
N GLN A 243 0.43 4.41 6.58
CA GLN A 243 1.64 4.23 5.79
C GLN A 243 1.33 3.80 4.35
N GLN A 244 0.38 2.88 4.16
CA GLN A 244 -0.07 2.50 2.81
C GLN A 244 -0.67 3.69 2.05
N LYS A 245 -1.51 4.51 2.70
CA LYS A 245 -2.05 5.74 2.11
C LYS A 245 -0.94 6.73 1.75
N LEU A 246 0.07 6.87 2.60
CA LEU A 246 1.23 7.74 2.35
C LEU A 246 2.01 7.30 1.11
N VAL A 247 2.24 5.99 0.94
CA VAL A 247 2.90 5.42 -0.25
C VAL A 247 2.08 5.69 -1.51
N GLN A 248 0.75 5.50 -1.46
CA GLN A 248 -0.14 5.81 -2.59
C GLN A 248 -0.11 7.30 -2.95
N LYS A 249 -0.06 8.17 -1.94
CA LYS A 249 0.10 9.61 -2.13
C LYS A 249 1.42 9.93 -2.83
N ALA A 250 2.54 9.37 -2.37
CA ALA A 250 3.85 9.55 -2.97
C ALA A 250 3.86 9.15 -4.46
N ILE A 251 3.28 7.98 -4.79
CA ILE A 251 3.15 7.49 -6.17
C ILE A 251 2.31 8.47 -7.00
N SER A 252 1.15 8.90 -6.48
CA SER A 252 0.24 9.83 -7.16
C SER A 252 0.92 11.16 -7.46
N GLU A 253 1.66 11.73 -6.51
CA GLU A 253 2.42 12.95 -6.66
C GLU A 253 3.51 12.86 -7.76
N GLN A 254 4.23 11.72 -7.81
CA GLN A 254 5.23 11.51 -8.86
C GLN A 254 4.56 11.31 -10.23
N ARG A 255 3.45 10.57 -10.29
CA ARG A 255 2.69 10.39 -11.54
C ARG A 255 2.15 11.72 -12.08
N ALA A 256 1.67 12.61 -11.22
CA ALA A 256 1.16 13.93 -11.61
C ALA A 256 2.25 14.83 -12.24
N LYS A 257 3.52 14.63 -11.89
CA LYS A 257 4.67 15.35 -12.44
C LYS A 257 5.23 14.70 -13.72
N ALA A 258 4.86 13.46 -13.99
CA ALA A 258 5.39 12.69 -15.10
C ALA A 258 4.62 12.94 -16.41
N LYS A 259 5.33 12.98 -17.52
CA LYS A 259 4.70 12.95 -18.85
C LYS A 259 4.46 11.49 -19.25
N ILE A 260 3.26 11.02 -19.03
CA ILE A 260 2.82 9.67 -19.39
C ILE A 260 2.07 9.76 -20.71
N LYS A 261 2.54 9.00 -21.71
CA LYS A 261 1.92 8.88 -23.03
C LYS A 261 1.19 7.57 -23.14
#